data_5a6bac50a19a1876c99a2b257046256b
#
_entry.id   5a6bac50a19a1876c99a2b257046256b
#
_cell.length_a   1.000
_cell.length_b   1.000
_cell.length_c   1.000
_cell.angle_alpha   90.00
_cell.angle_beta   90.00
_cell.angle_gamma   90.00
#
_symmetry.space_group_name_H-M   'P 1'
#
loop_
_entity.id
_entity.type
_entity.pdbx_description
1 polymer ?
#
loop_
_entity_poly.entity_id
_entity_poly.type
_entity_poly.pdbx_seq_one_letter_code
_entity_poly.pdbx_strand_id
1 'polypeptide(L)'
;MYIRFFILIAACMLCMPATAQKKSKEEFRAKKQAYMADKAGLTKEESEKFFPLYFEFQDKKKEINKDAWGTAKKGIKPDTTDQEYKEIIDNFFTDQEAIAKLEREYIEKYRKVLSDKKIYMLYWAEIKFSRNMLKILQEMDDKSL
;
A
#
# COMPACT_ATOMS: atom_id res chain seq x y z
N MET A 1 -42.57 12.60 -23.61
CA MET A 1 -42.12 13.59 -22.57
C MET A 1 -41.37 12.90 -21.41
N TYR A 2 -41.72 11.67 -21.03
CA TYR A 2 -41.08 10.95 -19.90
C TYR A 2 -39.70 10.34 -20.20
N ILE A 3 -39.38 10.02 -21.45
CA ILE A 3 -38.11 9.39 -21.85
C ILE A 3 -36.93 10.38 -21.73
N ARG A 4 -37.14 11.68 -21.93
CA ARG A 4 -36.09 12.71 -21.76
C ARG A 4 -35.74 12.97 -20.29
N PHE A 5 -36.64 12.72 -19.37
CA PHE A 5 -36.42 12.87 -17.93
C PHE A 5 -35.59 11.71 -17.34
N PHE A 6 -35.77 10.49 -17.87
CA PHE A 6 -34.99 9.32 -17.42
C PHE A 6 -33.53 9.36 -17.88
N ILE A 7 -33.23 9.97 -19.03
CA ILE A 7 -31.86 10.12 -19.54
C ILE A 7 -31.05 11.12 -18.69
N LEU A 8 -31.70 12.16 -18.14
CA LEU A 8 -31.04 13.15 -17.27
C LEU A 8 -30.70 12.59 -15.88
N ILE A 9 -31.47 11.65 -15.35
CA ILE A 9 -31.21 11.01 -14.06
C ILE A 9 -30.10 9.96 -14.18
N ALA A 10 -30.01 9.25 -15.31
CA ALA A 10 -28.95 8.27 -15.56
C ALA A 10 -27.56 8.90 -15.75
N ALA A 11 -27.49 10.15 -16.24
CA ALA A 11 -26.21 10.87 -16.42
C ALA A 11 -25.60 11.38 -15.09
N CYS A 12 -26.40 11.56 -14.03
CA CYS A 12 -25.90 12.02 -12.72
C CYS A 12 -25.27 10.92 -11.86
N MET A 13 -25.48 9.63 -12.17
CA MET A 13 -24.93 8.51 -11.37
C MET A 13 -23.49 8.09 -11.77
N LEU A 14 -22.91 8.66 -12.83
CA LEU A 14 -21.57 8.30 -13.31
C LEU A 14 -20.44 9.26 -12.85
N CYS A 15 -20.76 10.30 -12.08
CA CYS A 15 -19.77 11.18 -11.46
C CYS A 15 -19.59 10.85 -9.98
N MET A 16 -19.16 9.64 -9.64
CA MET A 16 -18.52 9.41 -8.34
C MET A 16 -17.12 10.02 -8.41
N PRO A 17 -16.83 11.08 -7.64
CA PRO A 17 -15.63 11.86 -7.84
C PRO A 17 -14.39 11.07 -7.39
N ALA A 18 -13.36 11.04 -8.22
CA ALA A 18 -12.00 10.63 -7.89
C ALA A 18 -11.46 11.30 -6.60
N THR A 19 -12.05 12.40 -6.17
CA THR A 19 -11.81 13.12 -4.92
C THR A 19 -12.15 12.31 -3.66
N ALA A 20 -13.21 11.51 -3.64
CA ALA A 20 -13.59 10.69 -2.47
C ALA A 20 -12.56 9.60 -2.21
N GLN A 21 -12.06 8.95 -3.25
CA GLN A 21 -11.04 7.89 -3.14
C GLN A 21 -9.67 8.44 -2.73
N LYS A 22 -9.31 9.64 -3.20
CA LYS A 22 -8.09 10.34 -2.79
C LYS A 22 -8.15 10.73 -1.32
N LYS A 23 -9.27 11.29 -0.85
CA LYS A 23 -9.50 11.68 0.54
C LYS A 23 -9.39 10.48 1.49
N SER A 24 -10.01 9.35 1.15
CA SER A 24 -9.93 8.11 1.94
C SER A 24 -8.49 7.59 2.08
N LYS A 25 -7.69 7.66 1.00
CA LYS A 25 -6.27 7.28 1.01
C LYS A 25 -5.43 8.20 1.91
N GLU A 26 -5.68 9.50 1.85
CA GLU A 26 -4.98 10.49 2.68
C GLU A 26 -5.33 10.33 4.16
N GLU A 27 -6.60 10.11 4.49
CA GLU A 27 -7.05 9.83 5.85
C GLU A 27 -6.42 8.54 6.42
N PHE A 28 -6.34 7.49 5.61
CA PHE A 28 -5.68 6.24 6.00
C PHE A 28 -4.18 6.45 6.25
N ARG A 29 -3.48 7.18 5.37
CA ARG A 29 -2.07 7.53 5.56
C ARG A 29 -1.87 8.32 6.85
N ALA A 30 -2.71 9.31 7.11
CA ALA A 30 -2.64 10.13 8.32
C ALA A 30 -2.85 9.30 9.60
N LYS A 31 -3.83 8.39 9.62
CA LYS A 31 -4.06 7.47 10.74
C LYS A 31 -2.88 6.54 10.98
N LYS A 32 -2.32 5.96 9.91
CA LYS A 32 -1.14 5.09 9.99
C LYS A 32 0.07 5.85 10.53
N GLN A 33 0.32 7.06 10.02
CA GLN A 33 1.39 7.95 10.46
C GLN A 33 1.28 8.28 11.96
N ALA A 34 0.10 8.73 12.41
CA ALA A 34 -0.14 9.06 13.81
C ALA A 34 0.10 7.85 14.73
N TYR A 35 -0.43 6.68 14.33
CA TYR A 35 -0.23 5.44 15.09
C TYR A 35 1.25 5.04 15.18
N MET A 36 1.97 5.07 14.06
CA MET A 36 3.38 4.69 14.02
C MET A 36 4.25 5.67 14.82
N ALA A 37 4.00 6.98 14.72
CA ALA A 37 4.71 8.00 15.46
C ALA A 37 4.52 7.83 16.98
N ASP A 38 3.29 7.59 17.44
CA ASP A 38 2.97 7.32 18.85
C ASP A 38 3.72 6.08 19.35
N LYS A 39 3.64 4.95 18.63
CA LYS A 39 4.25 3.68 19.06
C LYS A 39 5.77 3.71 19.06
N ALA A 40 6.39 4.47 18.19
CA ALA A 40 7.85 4.63 18.13
C ALA A 40 8.38 5.79 18.99
N GLY A 41 7.49 6.58 19.59
CA GLY A 41 7.87 7.74 20.40
C GLY A 41 8.63 8.80 19.59
N LEU A 42 8.16 9.08 18.36
CA LEU A 42 8.77 10.10 17.52
C LEU A 42 8.43 11.50 18.04
N THR A 43 9.42 12.39 18.00
CA THR A 43 9.16 13.82 18.14
C THR A 43 8.50 14.36 16.86
N LYS A 44 7.96 15.59 16.94
CA LYS A 44 7.39 16.26 15.78
C LYS A 44 8.43 16.42 14.67
N GLU A 45 9.65 16.87 15.02
CA GLU A 45 10.74 17.05 14.08
C GLU A 45 11.19 15.74 13.42
N GLU A 46 11.30 14.65 14.19
CA GLU A 46 11.61 13.33 13.64
C GLU A 46 10.53 12.84 12.68
N SER A 47 9.27 13.04 13.03
CA SER A 47 8.11 12.67 12.19
C SER A 47 8.11 13.44 10.87
N GLU A 48 8.35 14.75 10.90
CA GLU A 48 8.40 15.60 9.71
C GLU A 48 9.53 15.20 8.74
N LYS A 49 10.66 14.68 9.25
CA LYS A 49 11.80 14.22 8.44
C LYS A 49 11.63 12.77 7.98
N PHE A 50 11.06 11.90 8.80
CA PHE A 50 10.95 10.46 8.52
C PHE A 50 9.81 10.12 7.55
N PHE A 51 8.59 10.61 7.77
CA PHE A 51 7.43 10.14 7.00
C PHE A 51 7.48 10.46 5.51
N PRO A 52 8.07 11.56 5.02
CA PRO A 52 8.28 11.75 3.59
C PRO A 52 9.13 10.63 2.97
N LEU A 53 10.23 10.22 3.63
CA LEU A 53 11.08 9.11 3.18
C LEU A 53 10.35 7.77 3.24
N TYR A 54 9.57 7.55 4.29
CA TYR A 54 8.78 6.33 4.46
C TYR A 54 7.74 6.18 3.34
N PHE A 55 6.98 7.23 3.04
CA PHE A 55 5.98 7.17 1.98
C PHE A 55 6.60 7.08 0.58
N GLU A 56 7.73 7.72 0.35
CA GLU A 56 8.50 7.55 -0.89
C GLU A 56 8.93 6.08 -1.08
N PHE A 57 9.44 5.43 -0.04
CA PHE A 57 9.74 4.00 -0.05
C PHE A 57 8.51 3.16 -0.36
N GLN A 58 7.39 3.41 0.33
CA GLN A 58 6.15 2.66 0.10
C GLN A 58 5.62 2.82 -1.32
N ASP A 59 5.71 4.00 -1.91
CA ASP A 59 5.28 4.23 -3.28
C ASP A 59 6.20 3.50 -4.28
N LYS A 60 7.53 3.50 -4.10
CA LYS A 60 8.47 2.72 -4.94
C LYS A 60 8.26 1.21 -4.80
N LYS A 61 8.09 0.71 -3.57
CA LYS A 61 7.76 -0.70 -3.31
C LYS A 61 6.46 -1.11 -4.00
N LYS A 62 5.47 -0.23 -4.01
CA LYS A 62 4.18 -0.46 -4.69
C LYS A 62 4.34 -0.58 -6.21
N GLU A 63 5.22 0.21 -6.83
CA GLU A 63 5.47 0.10 -8.28
C GLU A 63 6.10 -1.26 -8.62
N ILE A 64 7.12 -1.71 -7.87
CA ILE A 64 7.70 -3.06 -8.06
C ILE A 64 6.62 -4.13 -7.91
N ASN A 65 5.81 -4.08 -6.85
CA ASN A 65 4.73 -5.05 -6.64
C ASN A 65 3.65 -5.01 -7.73
N LYS A 66 3.39 -3.86 -8.34
CA LYS A 66 2.43 -3.72 -9.44
C LYS A 66 2.91 -4.45 -10.69
N ASP A 67 4.20 -4.35 -11.00
CA ASP A 67 4.82 -5.04 -12.12
C ASP A 67 4.83 -6.56 -11.89
N ALA A 68 5.15 -7.01 -10.65
CA ALA A 68 5.05 -8.40 -10.22
C ALA A 68 3.61 -8.96 -10.39
N TRP A 69 2.59 -8.21 -9.99
CA TRP A 69 1.19 -8.60 -10.18
C TRP A 69 0.80 -8.69 -11.66
N GLY A 70 1.27 -7.77 -12.49
CA GLY A 70 1.05 -7.80 -13.94
C GLY A 70 1.64 -9.06 -14.57
N THR A 71 2.82 -9.46 -14.13
CA THR A 71 3.51 -10.69 -14.57
C THR A 71 2.79 -11.94 -14.05
N ALA A 72 2.43 -11.99 -12.76
CA ALA A 72 1.73 -13.13 -12.16
C ALA A 72 0.39 -13.44 -12.84
N LYS A 73 -0.36 -12.42 -13.25
CA LYS A 73 -1.65 -12.60 -13.96
C LYS A 73 -1.50 -13.32 -15.30
N LYS A 74 -0.33 -13.30 -15.94
CA LYS A 74 -0.08 -14.05 -17.18
C LYS A 74 -0.15 -15.56 -16.93
N GLY A 75 0.26 -16.04 -15.76
CA GLY A 75 0.21 -17.45 -15.38
C GLY A 75 -1.19 -18.02 -15.12
N ILE A 76 -2.25 -17.17 -15.09
CA ILE A 76 -3.63 -17.65 -14.89
C ILE A 76 -4.28 -18.07 -16.23
N LYS A 77 -3.63 -17.81 -17.38
CA LYS A 77 -4.17 -18.15 -18.68
C LYS A 77 -4.09 -19.66 -18.92
N PRO A 78 -5.13 -20.28 -19.55
CA PRO A 78 -5.17 -21.72 -19.77
C PRO A 78 -4.06 -22.26 -20.68
N ASP A 79 -3.49 -21.40 -21.52
CA ASP A 79 -2.47 -21.69 -22.52
C ASP A 79 -1.04 -21.33 -22.07
N THR A 80 -0.85 -21.00 -20.78
CA THR A 80 0.46 -20.66 -20.22
C THR A 80 1.37 -21.90 -20.24
N THR A 81 2.54 -21.74 -20.85
CA THR A 81 3.54 -22.79 -20.99
C THR A 81 4.40 -22.94 -19.72
N ASP A 82 5.06 -24.11 -19.56
CA ASP A 82 5.96 -24.35 -18.44
C ASP A 82 7.14 -23.37 -18.42
N GLN A 83 7.64 -22.96 -19.61
CA GLN A 83 8.69 -21.95 -19.72
C GLN A 83 8.19 -20.57 -19.20
N GLU A 84 6.96 -20.18 -19.49
CA GLU A 84 6.38 -18.93 -18.98
C GLU A 84 6.18 -18.98 -17.47
N TYR A 85 5.78 -20.13 -16.91
CA TYR A 85 5.71 -20.32 -15.45
C TYR A 85 7.08 -20.14 -14.81
N LYS A 86 8.13 -20.71 -15.41
CA LYS A 86 9.50 -20.53 -14.92
C LYS A 86 9.89 -19.06 -14.89
N GLU A 87 9.63 -18.31 -15.95
CA GLU A 87 9.93 -16.88 -16.03
C GLU A 87 9.15 -16.06 -15.00
N ILE A 88 7.88 -16.41 -14.74
CA ILE A 88 7.07 -15.76 -13.71
C ILE A 88 7.68 -16.00 -12.31
N ILE A 89 8.13 -17.23 -12.03
CA ILE A 89 8.77 -17.59 -10.76
C ILE A 89 10.09 -16.83 -10.60
N ASP A 90 10.95 -16.83 -11.61
CA ASP A 90 12.24 -16.14 -11.58
C ASP A 90 12.06 -14.62 -11.39
N ASN A 91 11.09 -14.01 -12.06
CA ASN A 91 10.75 -12.60 -11.89
C ASN A 91 10.25 -12.29 -10.47
N PHE A 92 9.45 -13.19 -9.86
CA PHE A 92 8.98 -13.00 -8.49
C PHE A 92 10.17 -12.87 -7.50
N PHE A 93 11.19 -13.71 -7.61
CA PHE A 93 12.37 -13.62 -6.75
C PHE A 93 13.21 -12.37 -7.07
N THR A 94 13.35 -12.00 -8.33
CA THR A 94 14.03 -10.75 -8.74
C THR A 94 13.36 -9.53 -8.11
N ASP A 95 12.03 -9.48 -8.12
CA ASP A 95 11.27 -8.39 -7.51
C ASP A 95 11.45 -8.35 -5.97
N GLN A 96 11.49 -9.52 -5.31
CA GLN A 96 11.78 -9.59 -3.87
C GLN A 96 13.19 -9.08 -3.54
N GLU A 97 14.19 -9.42 -4.34
CA GLU A 97 15.56 -8.92 -4.19
C GLU A 97 15.62 -7.40 -4.39
N ALA A 98 14.92 -6.88 -5.40
CA ALA A 98 14.83 -5.44 -5.66
C ALA A 98 14.18 -4.69 -4.48
N ILE A 99 13.11 -5.23 -3.90
CA ILE A 99 12.46 -4.68 -2.71
C ILE A 99 13.41 -4.70 -1.51
N ALA A 100 14.11 -5.81 -1.27
CA ALA A 100 15.04 -5.92 -0.16
C ALA A 100 16.22 -4.94 -0.28
N LYS A 101 16.74 -4.75 -1.50
CA LYS A 101 17.77 -3.75 -1.78
C LYS A 101 17.27 -2.34 -1.53
N LEU A 102 16.09 -2.00 -2.06
CA LEU A 102 15.45 -0.71 -1.86
C LEU A 102 15.24 -0.43 -0.36
N GLU A 103 14.77 -1.42 0.40
CA GLU A 103 14.54 -1.29 1.83
C GLU A 103 15.84 -0.98 2.60
N ARG A 104 16.95 -1.65 2.27
CA ARG A 104 18.28 -1.35 2.87
C ARG A 104 18.71 0.07 2.58
N GLU A 105 18.51 0.58 1.36
CA GLU A 105 18.84 1.97 1.01
C GLU A 105 18.04 2.97 1.86
N TYR A 106 16.75 2.68 2.12
CA TYR A 106 15.92 3.56 2.94
C TYR A 106 16.23 3.46 4.43
N ILE A 107 16.64 2.29 4.94
CA ILE A 107 17.13 2.16 6.32
C ILE A 107 18.33 3.10 6.55
N GLU A 108 19.27 3.19 5.61
CA GLU A 108 20.40 4.13 5.72
C GLU A 108 19.95 5.61 5.72
N LYS A 109 18.89 5.94 4.97
CA LYS A 109 18.27 7.27 5.04
C LYS A 109 17.60 7.52 6.40
N TYR A 110 16.87 6.51 6.94
CA TYR A 110 16.22 6.61 8.24
C TYR A 110 17.22 6.78 9.39
N ARG A 111 18.37 6.12 9.34
CA ARG A 111 19.47 6.25 10.33
C ARG A 111 20.04 7.66 10.43
N LYS A 112 19.89 8.48 9.40
CA LYS A 112 20.27 9.89 9.44
C LYS A 112 19.31 10.76 10.26
N VAL A 113 18.12 10.26 10.55
CA VAL A 113 17.04 10.99 11.23
C VAL A 113 16.69 10.36 12.58
N LEU A 114 16.79 9.03 12.68
CA LEU A 114 16.30 8.23 13.81
C LEU A 114 17.37 7.28 14.33
N SER A 115 17.27 6.92 15.61
CA SER A 115 18.03 5.81 16.18
C SER A 115 17.51 4.45 15.67
N ASP A 116 18.36 3.41 15.66
CA ASP A 116 17.97 2.05 15.28
C ASP A 116 16.82 1.50 16.16
N LYS A 117 16.77 1.88 17.44
CA LYS A 117 15.64 1.55 18.32
C LYS A 117 14.31 2.10 17.78
N LYS A 118 14.28 3.36 17.38
CA LYS A 118 13.07 3.99 16.82
C LYS A 118 12.68 3.38 15.48
N ILE A 119 13.66 3.08 14.62
CA ILE A 119 13.45 2.37 13.36
C ILE A 119 12.81 1.00 13.62
N TYR A 120 13.35 0.22 14.54
CA TYR A 120 12.77 -1.08 14.93
C TYR A 120 11.32 -0.93 15.45
N MET A 121 11.07 0.07 16.31
CA MET A 121 9.72 0.31 16.84
C MET A 121 8.72 0.72 15.75
N LEU A 122 9.17 1.44 14.71
CA LEU A 122 8.35 1.77 13.54
C LEU A 122 7.96 0.53 12.73
N TYR A 123 8.90 -0.39 12.47
CA TYR A 123 8.60 -1.68 11.83
C TYR A 123 7.58 -2.49 12.63
N TRP A 124 7.77 -2.56 13.95
CA TRP A 124 6.84 -3.25 14.83
C TRP A 124 5.45 -2.61 14.84
N ALA A 125 5.39 -1.29 14.86
CA ALA A 125 4.14 -0.54 14.77
C ALA A 125 3.42 -0.78 13.45
N GLU A 126 4.15 -0.82 12.33
CA GLU A 126 3.58 -1.12 11.02
C GLU A 126 2.97 -2.51 10.95
N ILE A 127 3.65 -3.53 11.47
CA ILE A 127 3.14 -4.91 11.55
C ILE A 127 1.85 -4.96 12.40
N LYS A 128 1.85 -4.31 13.56
CA LYS A 128 0.66 -4.25 14.43
C LYS A 128 -0.51 -3.52 13.77
N PHE A 129 -0.25 -2.39 13.13
CA PHE A 129 -1.27 -1.64 12.40
C PHE A 129 -1.91 -2.49 11.31
N SER A 130 -1.10 -3.16 10.50
CA SER A 130 -1.57 -4.05 9.42
C SER A 130 -2.42 -5.20 9.95
N ARG A 131 -2.00 -5.85 11.05
CA ARG A 131 -2.77 -6.92 11.69
C ARG A 131 -4.12 -6.44 12.24
N ASN A 132 -4.15 -5.25 12.84
CA ASN A 132 -5.40 -4.68 13.34
C ASN A 132 -6.36 -4.35 12.20
N MET A 133 -5.86 -3.83 11.08
CA MET A 133 -6.68 -3.57 9.90
C MET A 133 -7.27 -4.85 9.31
N LEU A 134 -6.49 -5.94 9.23
CA LEU A 134 -7.01 -7.23 8.77
C LEU A 134 -8.12 -7.78 9.66
N LYS A 135 -8.00 -7.64 10.98
CA LYS A 135 -9.07 -8.04 11.92
C LYS A 135 -10.36 -7.26 11.68
N ILE A 136 -10.24 -5.94 11.52
CA ILE A 136 -11.41 -5.08 11.26
C ILE A 136 -12.10 -5.50 9.95
N LEU A 137 -11.34 -5.78 8.90
CA LEU A 137 -11.88 -6.22 7.62
C LEU A 137 -12.59 -7.58 7.74
N GLN A 138 -12.03 -8.55 8.47
CA GLN A 138 -12.65 -9.84 8.74
C GLN A 138 -13.97 -9.69 9.52
N GLU A 139 -13.99 -8.87 10.58
CA GLU A 139 -15.18 -8.60 11.37
C GLU A 139 -16.29 -7.87 10.57
N MET A 140 -15.93 -7.11 9.56
CA MET A 140 -16.89 -6.47 8.64
C MET A 140 -17.48 -7.47 7.65
N ASP A 141 -16.67 -8.40 7.16
CA ASP A 141 -17.09 -9.43 6.20
C ASP A 141 -18.05 -10.43 6.88
N ASP A 142 -17.71 -10.87 8.10
CA ASP A 142 -18.56 -11.76 8.92
C ASP A 142 -19.93 -11.14 9.28
N LYS A 143 -20.03 -9.81 9.33
CA LYS A 143 -21.31 -9.11 9.61
C LYS A 143 -22.16 -8.86 8.35
N SER A 144 -21.59 -9.07 7.18
CA SER A 144 -22.26 -8.86 5.89
C SER A 144 -22.89 -10.14 5.33
N LEU A 145 -22.65 -11.29 5.96
CA LEU A 145 -23.26 -12.60 5.69
C LEU A 145 -24.42 -12.89 6.64
#